data_9614ad115eb148889617d35aab2f4a21
#
_entry.id   9614ad115eb148889617d35aab2f4a21
#
_cell.length_a   1.000
_cell.length_b   1.000
_cell.length_c   1.000
_cell.angle_alpha   90.00
_cell.angle_beta   90.00
_cell.angle_gamma   90.00
#
_symmetry.space_group_name_H-M   'P 1'
#
loop_
_entity.id
_entity.type
_entity.pdbx_description
1 polymer ?
#
loop_
_entity_poly.entity_id
_entity_poly.type
_entity_poly.pdbx_seq_one_letter_code
_entity_poly.pdbx_strand_id
1 'polypeptide(L)'
;MKMLNRSAISVKLRQPFVDWINSVSDSGEEEVTLDEVNQESTSYLVPELEEEEDLENLIEDRYLDILENELFSWEEDDSLWPEDMDRALFDEFIRIEPAFMVFDLDDQAPLLAQVLEEVEDFDAED
;
A
#
# COMPACT_ATOMS: atom_id res chain seq x y z
N MET A 1 8.25 -25.81 2.23
CA MET A 1 8.11 -24.42 2.70
C MET A 1 9.45 -23.73 2.60
N LYS A 2 9.45 -22.52 2.07
CA LYS A 2 10.68 -21.76 1.89
C LYS A 2 10.61 -20.47 2.68
N MET A 3 11.69 -20.10 3.35
CA MET A 3 11.76 -18.83 4.03
C MET A 3 12.33 -17.79 3.07
N LEU A 4 11.64 -16.67 2.96
CA LEU A 4 12.07 -15.63 2.03
C LEU A 4 13.06 -14.68 2.70
N ASN A 5 13.90 -14.08 1.87
CA ASN A 5 14.85 -13.06 2.34
C ASN A 5 14.21 -11.67 2.26
N ARG A 6 12.97 -11.59 2.73
CA ARG A 6 12.19 -10.36 2.77
C ARG A 6 11.35 -10.35 4.02
N SER A 7 11.02 -9.16 4.46
CA SER A 7 9.94 -8.96 5.40
C SER A 7 8.72 -8.49 4.63
N ALA A 8 7.62 -8.31 5.32
CA ALA A 8 6.39 -7.83 4.68
C ALA A 8 5.72 -6.81 5.56
N ILE A 9 4.97 -5.93 4.93
CA ILE A 9 4.07 -5.04 5.65
C ILE A 9 2.70 -5.17 5.02
N SER A 10 1.67 -5.24 5.86
CA SER A 10 0.29 -5.23 5.40
C SER A 10 -0.27 -3.85 5.63
N VAL A 11 -1.01 -3.36 4.66
CA VAL A 11 -1.59 -2.03 4.71
C VAL A 11 -3.06 -2.15 5.08
N LYS A 12 -3.43 -1.48 6.16
CA LYS A 12 -4.83 -1.35 6.56
C LYS A 12 -5.24 0.10 6.38
N LEU A 13 -6.43 0.30 5.87
CA LEU A 13 -6.92 1.65 5.65
C LEU A 13 -7.63 2.17 6.89
N ARG A 14 -7.50 3.46 7.15
CA ARG A 14 -8.17 4.12 8.25
C ARG A 14 -9.41 4.85 7.74
N GLN A 15 -10.28 5.24 8.65
CA GLN A 15 -11.54 5.86 8.27
C GLN A 15 -11.38 7.07 7.35
N PRO A 16 -10.40 7.97 7.56
CA PRO A 16 -10.25 9.10 6.62
C PRO A 16 -10.02 8.68 5.17
N PHE A 17 -9.29 7.56 4.96
CA PHE A 17 -9.11 7.05 3.59
C PHE A 17 -10.46 6.59 3.04
N VAL A 18 -11.24 5.88 3.84
CA VAL A 18 -12.56 5.40 3.41
C VAL A 18 -13.46 6.58 3.07
N ASP A 19 -13.41 7.63 3.89
CA ASP A 19 -14.19 8.83 3.62
C ASP A 19 -13.79 9.46 2.28
N TRP A 20 -12.49 9.47 1.99
CA TRP A 20 -12.03 9.98 0.72
C TRP A 20 -12.53 9.12 -0.43
N ILE A 21 -12.46 7.78 -0.30
CA ILE A 21 -12.96 6.87 -1.33
C ILE A 21 -14.40 7.22 -1.66
N ASN A 22 -15.21 7.36 -0.63
CA ASN A 22 -16.64 7.62 -0.84
C ASN A 22 -16.88 9.00 -1.42
N SER A 23 -15.97 9.93 -1.18
CA SER A 23 -16.13 11.29 -1.71
C SER A 23 -15.84 11.38 -3.21
N VAL A 24 -15.00 10.48 -3.73
CA VAL A 24 -14.66 10.50 -5.16
C VAL A 24 -15.45 9.48 -5.96
N SER A 25 -16.24 8.64 -5.29
CA SER A 25 -17.08 7.66 -5.99
C SER A 25 -18.17 8.35 -6.79
N ASP A 26 -18.54 7.71 -7.89
CA ASP A 26 -19.63 8.24 -8.71
C ASP A 26 -20.94 8.15 -7.94
N SER A 27 -21.81 9.11 -8.20
CA SER A 27 -23.12 9.10 -7.55
C SER A 27 -23.90 7.87 -7.99
N GLY A 28 -24.58 7.26 -7.02
CA GLY A 28 -25.37 6.08 -7.29
C GLY A 28 -24.69 4.78 -6.88
N GLU A 29 -23.40 4.83 -6.63
CA GLU A 29 -22.71 3.65 -6.13
C GLU A 29 -22.85 3.57 -4.61
N GLU A 30 -22.83 2.34 -4.11
CA GLU A 30 -22.89 2.16 -2.69
C GLU A 30 -21.59 2.57 -2.04
N GLU A 31 -21.71 3.17 -0.88
CA GLU A 31 -20.53 3.55 -0.12
C GLU A 31 -19.84 2.30 0.44
N VAL A 32 -18.51 2.35 0.51
CA VAL A 32 -17.77 1.27 1.14
C VAL A 32 -17.58 1.58 2.61
N THR A 33 -17.39 0.53 3.40
CA THR A 33 -17.15 0.68 4.83
C THR A 33 -15.72 0.28 5.16
N LEU A 34 -15.27 0.70 6.32
CA LEU A 34 -13.92 0.37 6.78
C LEU A 34 -13.70 -1.13 6.82
N ASP A 35 -14.69 -1.88 7.32
CA ASP A 35 -14.56 -3.33 7.39
C ASP A 35 -14.42 -3.96 6.02
N GLU A 36 -15.21 -3.46 5.07
CA GLU A 36 -15.18 -4.02 3.72
C GLU A 36 -13.83 -3.82 3.04
N VAL A 37 -13.29 -2.61 3.13
CA VAL A 37 -12.03 -2.33 2.44
C VAL A 37 -10.88 -3.10 3.06
N ASN A 38 -10.96 -3.39 4.36
CA ASN A 38 -9.87 -4.08 5.04
C ASN A 38 -9.96 -5.59 4.97
N GLN A 39 -11.01 -6.12 4.34
CA GLN A 39 -11.06 -7.55 4.07
C GLN A 39 -10.08 -7.95 2.98
N GLU A 40 -9.72 -7.01 2.12
CA GLU A 40 -8.78 -7.28 1.03
C GLU A 40 -7.60 -6.33 1.14
N SER A 41 -6.74 -6.63 2.11
CA SER A 41 -5.58 -5.79 2.37
C SER A 41 -4.49 -6.01 1.34
N THR A 42 -3.69 -4.98 1.12
CA THR A 42 -2.51 -5.07 0.28
C THR A 42 -1.29 -5.39 1.14
N SER A 43 -0.43 -6.26 0.65
CA SER A 43 0.82 -6.57 1.31
C SER A 43 1.98 -6.20 0.41
N TYR A 44 3.03 -5.67 1.02
CA TYR A 44 4.24 -5.29 0.30
C TYR A 44 5.42 -6.07 0.86
N LEU A 45 6.21 -6.66 -0.02
CA LEU A 45 7.47 -7.24 0.41
C LEU A 45 8.49 -6.13 0.52
N VAL A 46 9.27 -6.18 1.59
CA VAL A 46 10.25 -5.13 1.87
C VAL A 46 11.57 -5.79 2.25
N PRO A 47 12.68 -5.05 2.20
CA PRO A 47 13.95 -5.62 2.68
C PRO A 47 13.81 -6.13 4.09
N GLU A 48 14.62 -7.11 4.45
CA GLU A 48 14.50 -7.72 5.77
C GLU A 48 14.59 -6.69 6.88
N LEU A 49 13.64 -6.78 7.81
CA LEU A 49 13.57 -5.89 8.96
C LEU A 49 14.05 -6.66 10.18
N GLU A 50 14.93 -6.05 10.96
CA GLU A 50 15.43 -6.68 12.18
C GLU A 50 14.96 -5.95 13.43
N GLU A 51 14.74 -4.63 13.33
CA GLU A 51 14.33 -3.84 14.47
C GLU A 51 13.23 -2.88 14.05
N GLU A 52 12.53 -2.32 15.04
CA GLU A 52 11.47 -1.36 14.74
C GLU A 52 12.01 -0.14 14.03
N GLU A 53 13.27 0.23 14.31
CA GLU A 53 13.88 1.37 13.63
C GLU A 53 13.99 1.13 12.13
N ASP A 54 14.25 -0.11 11.74
CA ASP A 54 14.31 -0.46 10.32
C ASP A 54 12.96 -0.21 9.65
N LEU A 55 11.89 -0.55 10.34
CA LEU A 55 10.54 -0.33 9.81
C LEU A 55 10.27 1.17 9.66
N GLU A 56 10.62 1.95 10.66
CA GLU A 56 10.37 3.39 10.60
C GLU A 56 11.16 4.03 9.46
N ASN A 57 12.40 3.62 9.28
CA ASN A 57 13.22 4.14 8.19
C ASN A 57 12.64 3.76 6.83
N LEU A 58 12.15 2.54 6.71
CA LEU A 58 11.52 2.09 5.47
C LEU A 58 10.29 2.93 5.15
N ILE A 59 9.45 3.15 6.14
CA ILE A 59 8.23 3.92 5.92
C ILE A 59 8.59 5.35 5.52
N GLU A 60 9.59 5.92 6.18
CA GLU A 60 10.01 7.28 5.86
C GLU A 60 10.48 7.38 4.41
N ASP A 61 11.18 6.35 3.94
CA ASP A 61 11.69 6.35 2.57
C ASP A 61 10.63 6.05 1.53
N ARG A 62 9.63 5.26 1.87
CA ARG A 62 8.73 4.71 0.87
C ARG A 62 7.25 5.03 1.09
N TYR A 63 6.91 5.88 2.06
CA TYR A 63 5.49 6.12 2.35
C TYR A 63 4.75 6.69 1.13
N LEU A 64 5.42 7.49 0.33
CA LEU A 64 4.76 8.09 -0.82
C LEU A 64 4.41 7.04 -1.87
N ASP A 65 5.35 6.12 -2.11
CA ASP A 65 5.08 5.04 -3.06
C ASP A 65 3.89 4.20 -2.63
N ILE A 66 3.82 3.89 -1.33
CA ILE A 66 2.72 3.09 -0.81
C ILE A 66 1.42 3.86 -0.94
N LEU A 67 1.44 5.13 -0.54
CA LEU A 67 0.23 5.96 -0.56
C LEU A 67 -0.30 6.08 -1.99
N GLU A 68 0.59 6.35 -2.94
CA GLU A 68 0.17 6.48 -4.33
C GLU A 68 -0.41 5.19 -4.87
N ASN A 69 0.20 4.06 -4.55
CA ASN A 69 -0.30 2.78 -5.02
C ASN A 69 -1.67 2.47 -4.44
N GLU A 70 -1.89 2.80 -3.17
CA GLU A 70 -3.19 2.57 -2.56
C GLU A 70 -4.25 3.50 -3.14
N LEU A 71 -3.91 4.77 -3.36
CA LEU A 71 -4.86 5.70 -3.95
C LEU A 71 -5.22 5.29 -5.37
N PHE A 72 -4.20 4.88 -6.15
CA PHE A 72 -4.41 4.51 -7.54
C PHE A 72 -5.38 3.34 -7.69
N SER A 73 -5.36 2.42 -6.73
CA SER A 73 -6.25 1.26 -6.83
C SER A 73 -7.71 1.64 -6.64
N TRP A 74 -7.99 2.81 -6.07
CA TRP A 74 -9.36 3.29 -5.91
C TRP A 74 -9.72 4.38 -6.90
N GLU A 75 -8.77 5.19 -7.31
CA GLU A 75 -9.01 6.29 -8.25
C GLU A 75 -7.77 6.51 -9.09
N GLU A 76 -7.87 6.20 -10.38
CA GLU A 76 -6.73 6.33 -11.28
C GLU A 76 -6.44 7.77 -11.66
N ASP A 77 -7.42 8.64 -11.52
CA ASP A 77 -7.26 10.06 -11.86
C ASP A 77 -6.60 10.77 -10.68
N ASP A 78 -5.31 11.06 -10.80
CA ASP A 78 -4.56 11.63 -9.70
C ASP A 78 -4.94 13.08 -9.40
N SER A 79 -5.69 13.72 -10.29
CA SER A 79 -6.18 15.05 -9.99
C SER A 79 -7.24 15.04 -8.89
N LEU A 80 -7.78 13.86 -8.59
CA LEU A 80 -8.77 13.70 -7.52
C LEU A 80 -8.15 13.25 -6.21
N TRP A 81 -6.84 13.04 -6.18
CA TRP A 81 -6.13 12.64 -4.97
C TRP A 81 -6.01 13.82 -4.02
N PRO A 82 -5.78 13.56 -2.73
CA PRO A 82 -5.55 14.67 -1.80
C PRO A 82 -4.37 15.55 -2.23
N GLU A 83 -4.43 16.82 -1.90
CA GLU A 83 -3.41 17.76 -2.35
C GLU A 83 -2.07 17.58 -1.65
N ASP A 84 -2.10 17.40 -0.34
CA ASP A 84 -0.88 17.33 0.44
C ASP A 84 -0.51 15.88 0.71
N MET A 85 0.29 15.32 -0.21
CA MET A 85 0.71 13.92 -0.14
C MET A 85 1.97 13.82 0.71
N ASP A 86 1.80 13.97 2.01
CA ASP A 86 2.93 13.99 2.94
C ASP A 86 2.82 12.87 3.96
N ARG A 87 3.79 12.80 4.87
CA ARG A 87 3.81 11.74 5.87
C ARG A 87 2.62 11.83 6.80
N ALA A 88 2.16 13.05 7.09
CA ALA A 88 1.01 13.21 7.96
C ALA A 88 -0.23 12.59 7.34
N LEU A 89 -0.41 12.78 6.04
CA LEU A 89 -1.54 12.16 5.34
C LEU A 89 -1.41 10.66 5.35
N PHE A 90 -0.21 10.15 5.11
CA PHE A 90 0.03 8.71 5.16
C PHE A 90 -0.40 8.14 6.52
N ASP A 91 0.02 8.78 7.61
CA ASP A 91 -0.31 8.29 8.93
C ASP A 91 -1.81 8.38 9.22
N GLU A 92 -2.47 9.36 8.63
CA GLU A 92 -3.89 9.54 8.82
C GLU A 92 -4.71 8.53 8.04
N PHE A 93 -4.22 8.14 6.86
CA PHE A 93 -4.93 7.27 5.95
C PHE A 93 -4.63 5.79 6.14
N ILE A 94 -3.44 5.45 6.63
CA ILE A 94 -2.93 4.09 6.54
C ILE A 94 -2.37 3.64 7.89
N ARG A 95 -2.64 2.39 8.23
CA ARG A 95 -2.04 1.71 9.37
C ARG A 95 -1.24 0.53 8.85
N ILE A 96 0.00 0.40 9.30
CA ILE A 96 0.90 -0.64 8.85
C ILE A 96 0.97 -1.75 9.88
N GLU A 97 0.88 -3.00 9.40
CA GLU A 97 1.08 -4.18 10.24
C GLU A 97 2.27 -4.95 9.70
N PRO A 98 3.39 -4.93 10.38
CA PRO A 98 4.59 -5.59 9.85
C PRO A 98 4.63 -7.08 10.16
N ALA A 99 5.30 -7.83 9.28
CA ALA A 99 5.62 -9.22 9.49
C ALA A 99 7.10 -9.38 9.17
N PHE A 100 7.90 -9.61 10.19
CA PHE A 100 9.34 -9.65 10.01
C PHE A 100 9.80 -10.90 9.28
N MET A 101 9.03 -12.00 9.38
CA MET A 101 9.39 -13.26 8.73
C MET A 101 8.31 -13.64 7.73
N VAL A 102 8.74 -14.03 6.53
CA VAL A 102 7.82 -14.38 5.46
C VAL A 102 8.24 -15.73 4.88
N PHE A 103 7.27 -16.62 4.71
CA PHE A 103 7.51 -17.95 4.17
C PHE A 103 6.63 -18.17 2.96
N ASP A 104 7.16 -18.92 2.01
CA ASP A 104 6.39 -19.36 0.85
C ASP A 104 5.95 -20.80 1.10
N LEU A 105 4.65 -20.99 1.17
CA LEU A 105 4.08 -22.32 1.42
C LEU A 105 3.97 -23.16 0.16
N ASP A 106 4.11 -22.54 -1.00
CA ASP A 106 4.03 -23.26 -2.25
C ASP A 106 5.38 -23.91 -2.54
N ASP A 107 5.43 -25.23 -2.48
CA ASP A 107 6.67 -25.95 -2.69
C ASP A 107 6.95 -26.21 -4.17
N GLN A 108 6.01 -25.91 -5.06
CA GLN A 108 6.14 -26.29 -6.46
C GLN A 108 6.33 -25.11 -7.38
N ALA A 109 5.55 -24.05 -7.20
CA ALA A 109 5.63 -22.90 -8.09
C ALA A 109 6.64 -21.89 -7.58
N PRO A 110 7.51 -21.38 -8.46
CA PRO A 110 8.46 -20.33 -8.04
C PRO A 110 7.74 -19.00 -7.90
N LEU A 111 8.33 -18.13 -7.09
CA LEU A 111 7.84 -16.77 -6.99
C LEU A 111 8.20 -16.02 -8.27
N LEU A 112 7.25 -15.24 -8.76
CA LEU A 112 7.47 -14.42 -9.93
C LEU A 112 7.15 -12.97 -9.59
N ALA A 113 7.88 -12.06 -10.18
CA ALA A 113 7.67 -10.63 -9.96
C ALA A 113 7.49 -9.95 -11.31
N GLN A 114 6.60 -8.97 -11.34
CA GLN A 114 6.33 -8.21 -12.54
C GLN A 114 6.59 -6.74 -12.24
N VAL A 115 7.42 -6.10 -13.04
CA VAL A 115 7.72 -4.68 -12.87
C VAL A 115 6.54 -3.87 -13.38
N LEU A 116 6.12 -2.90 -12.59
CA LEU A 116 5.01 -2.03 -12.97
C LEU A 116 5.58 -0.79 -13.67
N GLU A 117 5.49 -0.79 -14.97
CA GLU A 117 6.14 0.25 -15.77
C GLU A 117 5.41 1.58 -15.76
N GLU A 118 4.09 1.52 -15.62
CA GLU A 118 3.34 2.76 -15.67
C GLU A 118 3.72 3.73 -14.57
N VAL A 119 4.15 3.23 -13.42
CA VAL A 119 4.61 4.08 -12.35
C VAL A 119 5.90 4.77 -12.73
N GLU A 120 6.82 4.02 -13.35
CA GLU A 120 8.09 4.58 -13.79
C GLU A 120 7.90 5.56 -14.94
N ASP A 121 7.04 5.21 -15.88
CA ASP A 121 6.77 6.09 -17.00
C ASP A 121 6.22 7.42 -16.54
N PHE A 122 5.40 7.37 -15.52
CA PHE A 122 4.82 8.54 -14.92
C PHE A 122 5.90 9.49 -14.43
N ASP A 123 6.86 8.94 -13.73
CA ASP A 123 7.96 9.72 -13.19
C ASP A 123 8.90 10.21 -14.28
N ALA A 124 9.11 9.40 -15.28
CA ALA A 124 10.08 9.72 -16.32
C ALA A 124 9.66 10.89 -17.17
N GLU A 125 8.38 11.15 -17.24
CA GLU A 125 7.89 12.26 -18.06
C GLU A 125 8.09 13.60 -17.40
N ASP A 126 8.33 13.61 -16.14
CA ASP A 126 8.58 14.84 -15.42
C ASP A 126 10.02 15.28 -15.55
#